data_afe4654e15d3a1d2e4a364f88aaef55d
#
_entry.id   afe4654e15d3a1d2e4a364f88aaef55d
#
_cell.length_a   1.000
_cell.length_b   1.000
_cell.length_c   1.000
_cell.angle_alpha   90.00
_cell.angle_beta   90.00
_cell.angle_gamma   90.00
#
_symmetry.space_group_name_H-M   'P 1'
#
loop_
_entity.id
_entity.type
_entity.pdbx_description
1 polymer ?
#
loop_
_entity_poly.entity_id
_entity_poly.type
_entity_poly.pdbx_seq_one_letter_code
_entity_poly.pdbx_strand_id
1 'polypeptide(L)'
;VWRAIAGYMDRHNIEYEAVLTNGIGEARDAARELTKEAGKPCFLIVVGGDGTMNEVLDGASFHGPLNLGYIPAGTGNDLWRSLHMPASPVKCLKKQLQPRHFSMIDYGVLSYGKGEPFHRRFLVSAGIGFDAAVCQAALDSRLRSRLGHMGFRRLSYLLLGIGQFFKCRSSRGYI
;
A
#
# COMPACT_ATOMS: atom_id res chain seq x y z
N VAL A 1 -6.20 -6.06 13.26
CA VAL A 1 -4.79 -6.31 12.91
C VAL A 1 -3.89 -5.62 13.93
N TRP A 2 -3.95 -4.26 14.05
CA TRP A 2 -3.06 -3.49 14.90
C TRP A 2 -2.99 -3.98 16.35
N ARG A 3 -4.14 -4.14 17.04
CA ARG A 3 -4.18 -4.61 18.43
C ARG A 3 -3.46 -5.96 18.64
N ALA A 4 -3.52 -6.85 17.66
CA ALA A 4 -2.89 -8.17 17.77
C ALA A 4 -1.36 -8.09 17.67
N ILE A 5 -0.83 -7.25 16.76
CA ILE A 5 0.62 -7.09 16.58
C ILE A 5 1.23 -6.23 17.68
N ALA A 6 0.59 -5.12 18.08
CA ALA A 6 1.04 -4.31 19.21
C ALA A 6 1.10 -5.13 20.50
N GLY A 7 0.01 -5.83 20.84
CA GLY A 7 0.02 -6.69 22.02
C GLY A 7 0.99 -7.87 21.96
N TYR A 8 1.44 -8.29 20.78
CA TYR A 8 2.55 -9.23 20.66
C TYR A 8 3.88 -8.55 20.96
N MET A 9 4.15 -7.38 20.39
CA MET A 9 5.40 -6.63 20.60
C MET A 9 5.56 -6.24 22.06
N ASP A 10 4.51 -5.73 22.70
CA ASP A 10 4.50 -5.34 24.11
C ASP A 10 4.85 -6.53 25.03
N ARG A 11 4.21 -7.71 24.81
CA ARG A 11 4.50 -8.92 25.61
C ARG A 11 5.92 -9.47 25.44
N HIS A 12 6.60 -9.13 24.35
CA HIS A 12 7.94 -9.61 24.06
C HIS A 12 9.00 -8.52 24.23
N ASN A 13 8.63 -7.37 24.82
CA ASN A 13 9.49 -6.21 25.05
C ASN A 13 10.23 -5.77 23.76
N ILE A 14 9.52 -5.77 22.62
CA ILE A 14 10.06 -5.31 21.35
C ILE A 14 9.82 -3.80 21.28
N GLU A 15 10.90 -3.04 21.19
CA GLU A 15 10.83 -1.60 20.99
C GLU A 15 10.41 -1.27 19.57
N TYR A 16 9.46 -0.36 19.42
CA TYR A 16 8.98 0.11 18.12
C TYR A 16 8.45 1.53 18.21
N GLU A 17 8.53 2.23 17.10
CA GLU A 17 7.80 3.48 16.86
C GLU A 17 6.62 3.20 15.94
N ALA A 18 5.45 3.76 16.25
CA ALA A 18 4.26 3.58 15.45
C ALA A 18 3.73 4.92 14.95
N VAL A 19 3.61 5.05 13.63
CA VAL A 19 2.97 6.19 12.99
C VAL A 19 1.60 5.76 12.46
N LEU A 20 0.55 6.39 12.96
CA LEU A 20 -0.82 6.16 12.51
C LEU A 20 -1.18 7.17 11.43
N THR A 21 -1.74 6.68 10.34
CA THR A 21 -2.19 7.52 9.22
C THR A 21 -3.71 7.47 9.08
N ASN A 22 -4.34 8.60 8.80
CA ASN A 22 -5.79 8.75 8.72
C ASN A 22 -6.28 9.07 7.30
N GLY A 23 -5.36 9.43 6.39
CA GLY A 23 -5.71 9.89 5.06
C GLY A 23 -4.70 9.54 3.97
N ILE A 24 -5.11 9.80 2.73
CA ILE A 24 -4.30 9.59 1.54
C ILE A 24 -3.08 10.54 1.57
N GLY A 25 -1.90 10.01 1.29
CA GLY A 25 -0.63 10.75 1.24
C GLY A 25 0.12 10.79 2.57
N GLU A 26 -0.54 10.57 3.70
CA GLU A 26 0.11 10.62 5.01
C GLU A 26 1.17 9.52 5.19
N ALA A 27 0.92 8.32 4.65
CA ALA A 27 1.91 7.24 4.72
C ALA A 27 3.17 7.55 3.90
N ARG A 28 3.01 8.28 2.77
CA ARG A 28 4.13 8.76 1.98
C ARG A 28 4.97 9.79 2.75
N ASP A 29 4.31 10.75 3.38
CA ASP A 29 5.01 11.81 4.10
C ASP A 29 5.69 11.27 5.36
N ALA A 30 5.05 10.33 6.07
CA ALA A 30 5.65 9.60 7.18
C ALA A 30 6.89 8.79 6.75
N ALA A 31 6.80 8.07 5.63
CA ALA A 31 7.93 7.29 5.11
C ALA A 31 9.11 8.21 4.74
N ARG A 32 8.84 9.37 4.14
CA ARG A 32 9.88 10.35 3.82
C ARG A 32 10.61 10.82 5.08
N GLU A 33 9.85 11.14 6.11
CA GLU A 33 10.42 11.62 7.37
C GLU A 33 11.27 10.54 8.07
N LEU A 34 10.75 9.32 8.16
CA LEU A 34 11.42 8.20 8.81
C LEU A 34 12.69 7.73 8.08
N THR A 35 12.79 7.99 6.77
CA THR A 35 13.92 7.52 5.93
C THR A 35 14.83 8.64 5.45
N LYS A 36 14.67 9.87 5.96
CA LYS A 36 15.43 11.03 5.48
C LYS A 36 16.91 11.00 5.82
N GLU A 37 17.28 10.32 6.90
CA GLU A 37 18.67 10.27 7.38
C GLU A 37 19.53 9.37 6.48
N ALA A 38 20.48 9.97 5.78
CA ALA A 38 21.37 9.24 4.89
C ALA A 38 22.27 8.26 5.66
N GLY A 39 22.46 7.06 5.10
CA GLY A 39 23.38 6.06 5.59
C GLY A 39 22.87 5.23 6.78
N LYS A 40 21.76 5.60 7.43
CA LYS A 40 21.19 4.78 8.51
C LYS A 40 20.32 3.67 7.95
N PRO A 41 20.54 2.41 8.37
CA PRO A 41 19.62 1.33 8.07
C PRO A 41 18.24 1.61 8.63
N CYS A 42 17.21 1.46 7.80
CA CYS A 42 15.82 1.61 8.21
C CYS A 42 15.04 0.33 7.95
N PHE A 43 14.25 -0.10 8.93
CA PHE A 43 13.34 -1.21 8.80
C PHE A 43 11.92 -0.73 9.08
N LEU A 44 11.11 -0.62 8.04
CA LEU A 44 9.72 -0.19 8.11
C LEU A 44 8.79 -1.39 7.93
N ILE A 45 7.87 -1.59 8.86
CA ILE A 45 6.78 -2.56 8.70
C ILE A 45 5.49 -1.82 8.38
N VAL A 46 5.02 -1.98 7.16
CA VAL A 46 3.78 -1.38 6.68
C VAL A 46 2.59 -2.24 7.06
N VAL A 47 1.70 -1.70 7.90
CA VAL A 47 0.43 -2.35 8.29
C VAL A 47 -0.70 -1.68 7.52
N GLY A 48 -1.07 -2.25 6.38
CA GLY A 48 -2.04 -1.60 5.49
C GLY A 48 -2.44 -2.45 4.30
N GLY A 49 -2.99 -1.81 3.29
CA GLY A 49 -3.26 -2.40 1.98
C GLY A 49 -2.17 -2.04 0.97
N ASP A 50 -2.40 -2.47 -0.29
CA ASP A 50 -1.49 -2.22 -1.41
C ASP A 50 -1.26 -0.71 -1.65
N GLY A 51 -2.29 0.12 -1.47
CA GLY A 51 -2.19 1.58 -1.58
C GLY A 51 -1.25 2.18 -0.53
N THR A 52 -1.35 1.73 0.74
CA THR A 52 -0.45 2.18 1.81
C THR A 52 1.00 1.79 1.52
N MET A 53 1.23 0.58 1.01
CA MET A 53 2.56 0.12 0.61
C MET A 53 3.12 0.97 -0.54
N ASN A 54 2.31 1.29 -1.55
CA ASN A 54 2.71 2.17 -2.64
C ASN A 54 3.06 3.58 -2.14
N GLU A 55 2.29 4.14 -1.20
CA GLU A 55 2.59 5.44 -0.59
C GLU A 55 3.91 5.43 0.18
N VAL A 56 4.15 4.39 0.98
CA VAL A 56 5.41 4.25 1.74
C VAL A 56 6.60 4.15 0.78
N LEU A 57 6.50 3.33 -0.27
CA LEU A 57 7.55 3.20 -1.28
C LEU A 57 7.79 4.54 -2.00
N ASP A 58 6.72 5.27 -2.35
CA ASP A 58 6.81 6.56 -3.05
C ASP A 58 7.48 7.64 -2.18
N GLY A 59 7.21 7.62 -0.88
CA GLY A 59 7.79 8.57 0.07
C GLY A 59 9.21 8.26 0.50
N ALA A 60 9.57 6.98 0.55
CA ALA A 60 10.84 6.54 1.10
C ALA A 60 12.05 7.11 0.36
N SER A 61 13.05 7.54 1.12
CA SER A 61 14.37 7.94 0.61
C SER A 61 15.28 6.71 0.54
N PHE A 62 15.99 6.56 -0.57
CA PHE A 62 16.94 5.45 -0.78
C PHE A 62 18.40 5.89 -0.57
N HIS A 63 18.64 6.73 0.43
CA HIS A 63 19.98 7.20 0.77
C HIS A 63 20.74 6.23 1.68
N GLY A 64 20.12 5.10 2.06
CA GLY A 64 20.70 4.05 2.87
C GLY A 64 19.94 2.73 2.70
N PRO A 65 20.38 1.66 3.37
CA PRO A 65 19.68 0.38 3.35
C PRO A 65 18.27 0.49 3.92
N LEU A 66 17.26 0.23 3.08
CA LEU A 66 15.85 0.21 3.45
C LEU A 66 15.29 -1.20 3.33
N ASN A 67 14.79 -1.73 4.43
CA ASN A 67 14.06 -2.98 4.45
C ASN A 67 12.57 -2.70 4.70
N LEU A 68 11.72 -3.19 3.81
CA LEU A 68 10.27 -3.07 3.93
C LEU A 68 9.65 -4.40 4.34
N GLY A 69 8.94 -4.38 5.46
CA GLY A 69 8.06 -5.45 5.86
C GLY A 69 6.61 -5.11 5.53
N TYR A 70 5.74 -6.13 5.41
CA TYR A 70 4.34 -5.92 5.07
C TYR A 70 3.40 -6.81 5.88
N ILE A 71 2.41 -6.22 6.52
CA ILE A 71 1.33 -6.91 7.22
C ILE A 71 0.01 -6.50 6.59
N PRO A 72 -0.71 -7.42 5.91
CA PRO A 72 -1.90 -7.07 5.16
C PRO A 72 -3.06 -6.69 6.09
N ALA A 73 -3.61 -5.50 5.88
CA ALA A 73 -4.77 -4.98 6.57
C ALA A 73 -5.79 -4.31 5.62
N GLY A 74 -5.51 -4.31 4.33
CA GLY A 74 -6.36 -3.76 3.28
C GLY A 74 -7.42 -4.74 2.77
N THR A 75 -8.11 -4.34 1.72
CA THR A 75 -9.18 -5.13 1.07
C THR A 75 -8.64 -6.07 -0.02
N GLY A 76 -7.69 -5.59 -0.84
CA GLY A 76 -7.06 -6.32 -1.94
C GLY A 76 -5.95 -7.23 -1.44
N ASN A 77 -4.88 -6.62 -0.96
CA ASN A 77 -3.67 -7.26 -0.47
C ASN A 77 -3.04 -8.18 -1.54
N ASP A 78 -2.89 -7.67 -2.77
CA ASP A 78 -2.36 -8.44 -3.89
C ASP A 78 -0.88 -8.75 -3.70
N LEU A 79 -0.12 -7.81 -3.15
CA LEU A 79 1.27 -8.03 -2.75
C LEU A 79 1.40 -9.20 -1.75
N TRP A 80 0.52 -9.27 -0.74
CA TRP A 80 0.50 -10.35 0.23
C TRP A 80 0.29 -11.72 -0.42
N ARG A 81 -0.63 -11.79 -1.40
CA ARG A 81 -0.88 -13.03 -2.16
C ARG A 81 0.32 -13.42 -3.00
N SER A 82 0.91 -12.47 -3.71
CA SER A 82 2.09 -12.70 -4.56
C SER A 82 3.30 -13.17 -3.77
N LEU A 83 3.49 -12.66 -2.55
CA LEU A 83 4.59 -13.05 -1.67
C LEU A 83 4.29 -14.30 -0.82
N HIS A 84 3.12 -14.94 -0.99
CA HIS A 84 2.69 -16.13 -0.23
C HIS A 84 2.89 -15.97 1.28
N MET A 85 2.52 -14.82 1.81
CA MET A 85 2.72 -14.49 3.23
C MET A 85 1.66 -15.16 4.12
N PRO A 86 1.96 -15.38 5.41
CA PRO A 86 1.00 -15.96 6.35
C PRO A 86 -0.29 -15.12 6.47
N ALA A 87 -1.44 -15.78 6.64
CA ALA A 87 -2.71 -15.09 6.84
C ALA A 87 -2.82 -14.41 8.22
N SER A 88 -2.12 -14.92 9.22
CA SER A 88 -2.13 -14.36 10.56
C SER A 88 -1.20 -13.15 10.66
N PRO A 89 -1.69 -11.97 11.10
CA PRO A 89 -0.86 -10.77 11.29
C PRO A 89 0.35 -10.99 12.20
N VAL A 90 0.14 -11.73 13.29
CA VAL A 90 1.23 -12.03 14.24
C VAL A 90 2.27 -12.98 13.62
N LYS A 91 1.85 -13.96 12.79
CA LYS A 91 2.80 -14.80 12.06
C LYS A 91 3.58 -14.01 11.01
N CYS A 92 2.93 -13.04 10.33
CA CYS A 92 3.62 -12.11 9.44
C CYS A 92 4.68 -11.30 10.20
N LEU A 93 4.29 -10.69 11.33
CA LEU A 93 5.21 -9.92 12.17
C LEU A 93 6.42 -10.76 12.61
N LYS A 94 6.20 -11.94 13.18
CA LYS A 94 7.28 -12.84 13.62
C LYS A 94 8.29 -13.15 12.52
N LYS A 95 7.77 -13.45 11.31
CA LYS A 95 8.61 -13.75 10.16
C LYS A 95 9.47 -12.56 9.72
N GLN A 96 8.98 -11.34 9.94
CA GLN A 96 9.68 -10.10 9.58
C GLN A 96 10.66 -9.62 10.65
N LEU A 97 10.34 -9.84 11.92
CA LEU A 97 11.27 -9.52 13.02
C LEU A 97 12.48 -10.45 13.05
N GLN A 98 12.34 -11.67 12.52
CA GLN A 98 13.44 -12.65 12.42
C GLN A 98 13.53 -13.16 10.97
N PRO A 99 13.92 -12.30 10.03
CA PRO A 99 13.98 -12.70 8.62
C PRO A 99 15.10 -13.70 8.39
N ARG A 100 14.80 -14.81 7.71
CA ARG A 100 15.81 -15.80 7.29
C ARG A 100 16.50 -15.38 6.00
N HIS A 101 15.84 -14.59 5.19
CA HIS A 101 16.36 -14.04 3.93
C HIS A 101 15.61 -12.76 3.57
N PHE A 102 16.26 -11.92 2.80
CA PHE A 102 15.67 -10.75 2.15
C PHE A 102 15.53 -11.02 0.66
N SER A 103 14.48 -10.51 0.06
CA SER A 103 14.28 -10.55 -1.39
C SER A 103 14.36 -9.14 -1.95
N MET A 104 15.12 -8.99 -3.01
CA MET A 104 15.08 -7.78 -3.82
C MET A 104 13.82 -7.82 -4.68
N ILE A 105 13.09 -6.73 -4.72
CA ILE A 105 11.86 -6.60 -5.50
C ILE A 105 11.97 -5.33 -6.34
N ASP A 106 11.73 -5.46 -7.63
CA ASP A 106 11.66 -4.31 -8.52
C ASP A 106 10.37 -3.51 -8.27
N TYR A 107 10.43 -2.22 -8.52
CA TYR A 107 9.29 -1.33 -8.47
C TYR A 107 9.15 -0.53 -9.76
N GLY A 108 7.93 -0.17 -10.10
CA GLY A 108 7.67 0.70 -11.24
C GLY A 108 7.73 2.18 -10.86
N VAL A 109 8.05 3.00 -11.84
CA VAL A 109 7.96 4.47 -11.72
C VAL A 109 7.03 4.99 -12.80
N LEU A 110 5.96 5.66 -12.40
CA LEU A 110 5.07 6.36 -13.30
C LEU A 110 5.47 7.83 -13.34
N SER A 111 5.77 8.33 -14.53
CA SER A 111 6.08 9.73 -14.77
C SER A 111 4.94 10.38 -15.55
N TYR A 112 4.44 11.52 -15.08
CA TYR A 112 3.30 12.20 -15.70
C TYR A 112 3.39 13.73 -15.48
N GLY A 113 2.62 14.47 -16.26
CA GLY A 113 2.57 15.93 -16.22
C GLY A 113 3.21 16.58 -17.45
N LYS A 114 2.98 17.88 -17.62
CA LYS A 114 3.59 18.72 -18.65
C LYS A 114 4.64 19.62 -17.97
N GLY A 115 5.82 19.74 -18.56
CA GLY A 115 6.96 20.45 -17.96
C GLY A 115 7.81 19.53 -17.09
N GLU A 116 8.10 19.92 -15.86
CA GLU A 116 8.78 19.01 -14.92
C GLU A 116 7.83 17.85 -14.54
N PRO A 117 8.20 16.60 -14.86
CA PRO A 117 7.32 15.47 -14.62
C PRO A 117 7.23 15.14 -13.13
N PHE A 118 6.02 14.82 -12.70
CA PHE A 118 5.82 14.16 -11.42
C PHE A 118 6.17 12.69 -11.54
N HIS A 119 6.80 12.13 -10.51
CA HIS A 119 7.15 10.73 -10.42
C HIS A 119 6.40 10.07 -9.27
N ARG A 120 5.87 8.88 -9.52
CA ARG A 120 5.25 8.04 -8.51
C ARG A 120 5.83 6.64 -8.59
N ARG A 121 6.33 6.14 -7.48
CA ARG A 121 6.77 4.76 -7.35
C ARG A 121 5.60 3.87 -6.97
N PHE A 122 5.56 2.69 -7.52
CA PHE A 122 4.56 1.69 -7.17
C PHE A 122 5.14 0.28 -7.19
N LEU A 123 4.67 -0.57 -6.29
CA LEU A 123 5.13 -1.94 -6.15
C LEU A 123 4.10 -2.95 -6.70
N VAL A 124 2.82 -2.65 -6.60
CA VAL A 124 1.75 -3.59 -6.96
C VAL A 124 1.21 -3.32 -8.35
N SER A 125 0.62 -2.16 -8.56
CA SER A 125 0.06 -1.78 -9.86
C SER A 125 -0.13 -0.26 -9.97
N ALA A 126 -0.12 0.22 -11.22
CA ALA A 126 -0.56 1.55 -11.59
C ALA A 126 -1.57 1.42 -12.73
N GLY A 127 -2.72 2.07 -12.62
CA GLY A 127 -3.80 1.99 -13.61
C GLY A 127 -3.98 3.31 -14.35
N ILE A 128 -4.30 3.23 -15.65
CA ILE A 128 -4.63 4.37 -16.49
C ILE A 128 -5.97 4.10 -17.20
N GLY A 129 -6.81 5.13 -17.33
CA GLY A 129 -8.09 5.01 -18.05
C GLY A 129 -9.15 4.30 -17.21
N PHE A 130 -9.68 3.18 -17.68
CA PHE A 130 -10.79 2.47 -17.06
C PHE A 130 -10.48 2.05 -15.62
N ASP A 131 -9.33 1.44 -15.38
CA ASP A 131 -8.91 0.99 -14.03
C ASP A 131 -8.82 2.15 -13.05
N ALA A 132 -8.20 3.26 -13.47
CA ALA A 132 -8.11 4.47 -12.67
C ALA A 132 -9.49 5.05 -12.36
N ALA A 133 -10.41 5.06 -13.34
CA ALA A 133 -11.77 5.55 -13.16
C ALA A 133 -12.57 4.68 -12.18
N VAL A 134 -12.41 3.35 -12.22
CA VAL A 134 -13.05 2.43 -11.27
C VAL A 134 -12.49 2.64 -9.86
N CYS A 135 -11.18 2.77 -9.72
CA CYS A 135 -10.54 3.04 -8.43
C CYS A 135 -10.99 4.39 -7.84
N GLN A 136 -11.04 5.44 -8.65
CA GLN A 136 -11.51 6.76 -8.22
C GLN A 136 -12.98 6.69 -7.78
N ALA A 137 -13.86 6.07 -8.59
CA ALA A 137 -15.26 5.89 -8.21
C ALA A 137 -15.43 5.07 -6.92
N ALA A 138 -14.55 4.11 -6.67
CA ALA A 138 -14.55 3.33 -5.43
C ALA A 138 -14.11 4.17 -4.22
N LEU A 139 -13.19 5.11 -4.38
CA LEU A 139 -12.79 6.04 -3.33
C LEU A 139 -13.91 7.03 -2.99
N ASP A 140 -14.55 7.59 -4.02
CA ASP A 140 -15.57 8.64 -3.89
C ASP A 140 -16.95 8.08 -3.48
N SER A 141 -17.20 6.78 -3.66
CA SER A 141 -18.53 6.25 -3.52
C SER A 141 -18.96 5.99 -2.07
N ARG A 142 -20.07 6.60 -1.67
CA ARG A 142 -20.81 6.27 -0.45
C ARG A 142 -21.34 4.82 -0.45
N LEU A 143 -21.39 4.19 -1.63
CA LEU A 143 -21.82 2.80 -1.82
C LEU A 143 -20.83 1.84 -1.15
N ARG A 144 -19.53 2.14 -1.15
CA ARG A 144 -18.50 1.37 -0.47
C ARG A 144 -18.73 1.31 1.04
N SER A 145 -19.13 2.42 1.66
CA SER A 145 -19.41 2.44 3.09
C SER A 145 -20.66 1.64 3.45
N ARG A 146 -21.71 1.71 2.64
CA ARG A 146 -22.98 1.00 2.86
C ARG A 146 -22.85 -0.50 2.62
N LEU A 147 -22.26 -0.92 1.51
CA LEU A 147 -22.08 -2.33 1.16
C LEU A 147 -20.95 -3.01 1.97
N GLY A 148 -19.98 -2.24 2.45
CA GLY A 148 -18.90 -2.75 3.30
C GLY A 148 -19.39 -3.34 4.62
N HIS A 149 -20.47 -2.79 5.19
CA HIS A 149 -21.12 -3.32 6.40
C HIS A 149 -21.88 -4.65 6.16
N MET A 150 -22.24 -4.94 4.91
CA MET A 150 -23.01 -6.13 4.53
C MET A 150 -22.14 -7.28 3.99
N GLY A 151 -20.81 -7.17 4.03
CA GLY A 151 -19.91 -8.21 3.53
C GLY A 151 -19.75 -8.30 2.00
N PHE A 152 -20.46 -7.49 1.23
CA PHE A 152 -20.48 -7.52 -0.24
C PHE A 152 -19.42 -6.60 -0.91
N ARG A 153 -18.24 -6.54 -0.34
CA ARG A 153 -17.16 -5.65 -0.86
C ARG A 153 -16.80 -5.92 -2.33
N ARG A 154 -16.76 -7.20 -2.75
CA ARG A 154 -16.45 -7.57 -4.15
C ARG A 154 -17.55 -7.14 -5.11
N LEU A 155 -18.81 -7.22 -4.69
CA LEU A 155 -19.96 -6.82 -5.50
C LEU A 155 -19.97 -5.30 -5.75
N SER A 156 -19.53 -4.49 -4.79
CA SER A 156 -19.44 -3.03 -4.98
C SER A 156 -18.44 -2.64 -6.07
N TYR A 157 -17.29 -3.31 -6.17
CA TYR A 157 -16.33 -3.07 -7.25
C TYR A 157 -16.87 -3.52 -8.61
N LEU A 158 -17.59 -4.64 -8.67
CA LEU A 158 -18.22 -5.11 -9.91
C LEU A 158 -19.26 -4.11 -10.42
N LEU A 159 -20.14 -3.62 -9.55
CA LEU A 159 -21.17 -2.64 -9.91
C LEU A 159 -20.56 -1.30 -10.35
N LEU A 160 -19.52 -0.85 -9.68
CA LEU A 160 -18.77 0.36 -10.07
C LEU A 160 -18.07 0.16 -11.40
N GLY A 161 -17.48 -1.02 -11.64
CA GLY A 161 -16.84 -1.38 -12.91
C GLY A 161 -17.84 -1.33 -14.07
N ILE A 162 -19.01 -1.95 -13.92
CA ILE A 162 -20.08 -1.90 -14.94
C ILE A 162 -20.52 -0.44 -15.20
N GLY A 163 -20.72 0.35 -14.14
CA GLY A 163 -21.09 1.76 -14.27
C GLY A 163 -20.04 2.61 -15.00
N GLN A 164 -18.76 2.37 -14.74
CA GLN A 164 -17.66 3.08 -15.39
C GLN A 164 -17.41 2.60 -16.81
N PHE A 165 -17.69 1.33 -17.13
CA PHE A 165 -17.57 0.80 -18.49
C PHE A 165 -18.38 1.60 -19.50
N PHE A 166 -19.61 1.98 -19.17
CA PHE A 166 -20.46 2.81 -20.01
C PHE A 166 -20.06 4.28 -20.07
N LYS A 167 -19.23 4.75 -19.15
CA LYS A 167 -18.75 6.14 -19.08
C LYS A 167 -17.35 6.32 -19.65
N CYS A 168 -16.62 5.23 -19.83
CA CYS A 168 -15.22 5.25 -20.25
C CYS A 168 -15.10 5.80 -21.68
N ARG A 169 -14.22 6.80 -21.84
CA ARG A 169 -13.86 7.34 -23.15
C ARG A 169 -12.44 6.91 -23.48
N SER A 170 -12.20 6.51 -24.71
CA SER A 170 -10.85 6.25 -25.18
C SER A 170 -10.03 7.54 -25.20
N SER A 171 -8.81 7.49 -24.73
CA SER A 171 -7.83 8.56 -24.83
C SER A 171 -6.57 8.04 -25.52
N ARG A 172 -5.88 8.91 -26.25
CA ARG A 172 -4.59 8.57 -26.86
C ARG A 172 -3.49 8.90 -25.86
N GLY A 173 -2.55 7.98 -25.65
CA GLY A 173 -1.35 8.15 -24.86
C GLY A 173 -0.17 7.47 -25.53
N TYR A 174 1.02 7.81 -25.11
CA TYR A 174 2.28 7.14 -25.49
C TYR A 174 2.85 6.50 -24.24
N ILE A 175 3.35 5.29 -24.37
CA ILE A 175 4.05 4.53 -23.32
C ILE A 175 5.48 4.31 -23.76
#